data_68e7cc5efa3b0d88c8ec77153e86be85
#
_entry.id   68e7cc5efa3b0d88c8ec77153e86be85
#
_cell.length_a   1.000
_cell.length_b   1.000
_cell.length_c   1.000
_cell.angle_alpha   90.00
_cell.angle_beta   90.00
_cell.angle_gamma   90.00
#
_symmetry.space_group_name_H-M   'P 1'
#
loop_
_entity.id
_entity.type
_entity.pdbx_description
1 polymer ?
#
loop_
_entity_poly.entity_id
_entity_poly.type
_entity_poly.pdbx_seq_one_letter_code
_entity_poly.pdbx_strand_id
1 'polypeptide(L)'
;MLFLSIDVGIRNLAYLVISIEEGDGKSSIIDWNIMELCEKDENACKVDNVKIGIRMNEAMTKLLEKFVFDKIIIENQIGQNAIKMKSIQSLLIMFFVTKNYKHEQIINYNAVNKLKHFLGKKKTTYAERKKLSKVIADKICSKQYPEWLIFFQKSKKKDDLSDCLLQVLDYSVKNSHLSTSVYEGIDEETKE
;
A
#
# COMPACT_ATOMS: atom_id res chain seq x y z
N MET A 1 -16.58 2.53 -4.63
CA MET A 1 -15.98 2.25 -3.29
C MET A 1 -14.63 2.96 -3.16
N LEU A 2 -14.34 3.52 -1.97
CA LEU A 2 -13.05 4.20 -1.70
C LEU A 2 -12.16 3.31 -0.81
N PHE A 3 -10.98 3.01 -1.29
CA PHE A 3 -9.99 2.15 -0.62
C PHE A 3 -8.81 2.98 -0.13
N LEU A 4 -8.31 2.65 1.06
CA LEU A 4 -7.02 3.10 1.57
C LEU A 4 -6.08 1.89 1.65
N SER A 5 -4.93 1.96 0.98
CA SER A 5 -3.89 0.95 1.06
C SER A 5 -2.66 1.53 1.76
N ILE A 6 -2.14 0.83 2.77
CA ILE A 6 -1.04 1.29 3.61
C ILE A 6 0.09 0.25 3.61
N ASP A 7 1.28 0.69 3.22
CA ASP A 7 2.53 -0.04 3.46
C ASP A 7 3.19 0.49 4.73
N VAL A 8 3.39 -0.42 5.71
CA VAL A 8 3.83 -0.06 7.05
C VAL A 8 5.34 0.11 7.08
N GLY A 9 5.79 1.33 7.33
CA GLY A 9 7.20 1.66 7.54
C GLY A 9 7.42 2.49 8.80
N ILE A 10 8.60 2.33 9.42
CA ILE A 10 8.93 3.07 10.66
C ILE A 10 9.19 4.54 10.35
N ARG A 11 9.96 4.84 9.30
CA ARG A 11 10.27 6.21 8.88
C ARG A 11 9.25 6.74 7.90
N ASN A 12 8.94 5.94 6.90
CA ASN A 12 8.07 6.29 5.79
C ASN A 12 6.90 5.32 5.80
N LEU A 13 5.72 5.84 6.04
CA LEU A 13 4.48 5.11 5.89
C LEU A 13 3.89 5.52 4.55
N ALA A 14 3.95 4.62 3.56
CA ALA A 14 3.35 4.90 2.27
C ALA A 14 1.86 4.60 2.28
N TYR A 15 1.08 5.39 1.55
CA TYR A 15 -0.35 5.15 1.39
C TYR A 15 -0.83 5.48 -0.02
N LEU A 16 -1.93 4.86 -0.38
CA LEU A 16 -2.65 5.10 -1.62
C LEU A 16 -4.15 5.12 -1.34
N VAL A 17 -4.81 6.17 -1.81
CA VAL A 17 -6.26 6.30 -1.84
C VAL A 17 -6.72 6.07 -3.28
N ILE A 18 -7.58 5.08 -3.50
CA ILE A 18 -8.09 4.72 -4.82
C ILE A 18 -9.60 4.55 -4.79
N SER A 19 -10.28 5.14 -5.76
CA SER A 19 -11.68 4.89 -6.02
C SER A 19 -11.84 3.76 -7.01
N ILE A 20 -12.76 2.83 -6.74
CA ILE A 20 -13.11 1.72 -7.62
C ILE A 20 -14.61 1.74 -7.84
N GLU A 21 -15.04 1.83 -9.10
CA GLU A 21 -16.45 1.83 -9.50
C GLU A 21 -16.97 0.39 -9.52
N GLU A 22 -18.12 0.17 -8.90
CA GLU A 22 -18.77 -1.15 -8.91
C GLU A 22 -19.35 -1.42 -10.30
N GLY A 23 -19.07 -2.61 -10.83
CA GLY A 23 -19.62 -3.09 -12.10
C GLY A 23 -18.74 -2.80 -13.32
N ASP A 24 -18.16 -1.62 -13.47
CA ASP A 24 -17.37 -1.25 -14.65
C ASP A 24 -15.88 -1.59 -14.51
N GLY A 25 -15.44 -1.95 -13.33
CA GLY A 25 -14.03 -2.27 -13.05
C GLY A 25 -13.07 -1.11 -13.26
N LYS A 26 -13.60 0.14 -13.37
CA LYS A 26 -12.78 1.34 -13.48
C LYS A 26 -12.24 1.74 -12.13
N SER A 27 -11.02 2.23 -12.11
CA SER A 27 -10.39 2.73 -10.90
C SER A 27 -9.61 4.01 -11.18
N SER A 28 -9.54 4.88 -10.17
CA SER A 28 -8.83 6.15 -10.23
C SER A 28 -8.06 6.39 -8.93
N ILE A 29 -6.78 6.69 -9.02
CA ILE A 29 -5.98 7.08 -7.86
C ILE A 29 -6.35 8.51 -7.49
N ILE A 30 -6.74 8.71 -6.23
CA ILE A 30 -7.16 10.02 -5.69
C ILE A 30 -6.02 10.70 -4.95
N ASP A 31 -5.26 9.93 -4.16
CA ASP A 31 -4.09 10.43 -3.43
C ASP A 31 -3.07 9.29 -3.26
N TRP A 32 -1.79 9.58 -3.43
CA TRP A 32 -0.73 8.60 -3.33
C TRP A 32 0.53 9.28 -2.81
N ASN A 33 0.93 8.97 -1.59
CA ASN A 33 2.00 9.71 -0.95
C ASN A 33 2.69 8.90 0.16
N ILE A 34 3.66 9.54 0.80
CA ILE A 34 4.42 9.00 1.92
C ILE A 34 4.28 9.95 3.10
N MET A 35 3.91 9.40 4.25
CA MET A 35 3.92 10.10 5.54
C MET A 35 5.24 9.83 6.25
N GLU A 36 5.97 10.89 6.58
CA GLU A 36 7.19 10.78 7.38
C GLU A 36 6.84 10.70 8.87
N LEU A 37 7.07 9.54 9.48
CA LEU A 37 6.82 9.31 10.93
C LEU A 37 8.05 9.62 11.80
N CYS A 38 9.22 9.85 11.19
CA CYS A 38 10.46 10.22 11.87
C CYS A 38 11.07 11.45 11.22
N GLU A 39 11.70 12.29 12.01
CA GLU A 39 12.50 13.40 11.50
C GLU A 39 13.78 12.88 10.82
N LYS A 40 14.42 13.75 10.01
CA LYS A 40 15.57 13.32 9.18
C LYS A 40 16.76 12.86 10.00
N ASP A 41 16.99 13.48 11.13
CA ASP A 41 18.09 13.22 12.09
C ASP A 41 17.76 12.11 13.09
N GLU A 42 16.50 11.71 13.22
CA GLU A 42 16.12 10.63 14.13
C GLU A 42 16.53 9.25 13.59
N ASN A 43 17.07 8.40 14.47
CA ASN A 43 17.26 6.98 14.17
C ASN A 43 15.91 6.25 14.27
N ALA A 44 15.32 5.89 13.12
CA ALA A 44 14.01 5.26 13.04
C ALA A 44 13.83 4.05 13.98
N CYS A 45 14.87 3.22 14.15
CA CYS A 45 14.80 2.06 15.03
C CYS A 45 14.75 2.42 16.52
N LYS A 46 15.22 3.62 16.90
CA LYS A 46 15.31 4.09 18.28
C LYS A 46 14.23 5.09 18.66
N VAL A 47 13.49 5.65 17.70
CA VAL A 47 12.40 6.60 17.99
C VAL A 47 11.37 5.91 18.89
N ASP A 48 10.95 6.64 19.91
CA ASP A 48 9.94 6.18 20.85
C ASP A 48 8.59 5.93 20.18
N ASN A 49 7.90 4.84 20.58
CA ASN A 49 6.62 4.46 19.98
C ASN A 49 5.51 5.49 20.27
N VAL A 50 5.59 6.25 21.37
CA VAL A 50 4.62 7.30 21.69
C VAL A 50 4.75 8.44 20.68
N LYS A 51 6.00 8.88 20.38
CA LYS A 51 6.25 9.91 19.33
C LYS A 51 5.71 9.46 17.98
N ILE A 52 6.00 8.22 17.57
CA ILE A 52 5.50 7.67 16.31
C ILE A 52 3.97 7.64 16.31
N GLY A 53 3.36 7.19 17.41
CA GLY A 53 1.91 7.13 17.58
C GLY A 53 1.25 8.51 17.45
N ILE A 54 1.81 9.55 18.06
CA ILE A 54 1.31 10.93 17.96
C ILE A 54 1.37 11.41 16.51
N ARG A 55 2.53 11.31 15.85
CA ARG A 55 2.72 11.75 14.46
C ARG A 55 1.81 10.98 13.48
N MET A 56 1.69 9.67 13.68
CA MET A 56 0.80 8.84 12.90
C MET A 56 -0.68 9.24 13.10
N ASN A 57 -1.09 9.47 14.35
CA ASN A 57 -2.46 9.91 14.65
C ASN A 57 -2.77 11.25 13.99
N GLU A 58 -1.86 12.22 14.04
CA GLU A 58 -2.03 13.52 13.38
C GLU A 58 -2.15 13.38 11.86
N ALA A 59 -1.24 12.60 11.24
CA ALA A 59 -1.23 12.40 9.80
C ALA A 59 -2.49 11.67 9.30
N MET A 60 -2.89 10.60 10.00
CA MET A 60 -4.09 9.83 9.66
C MET A 60 -5.38 10.61 9.94
N THR A 61 -5.43 11.44 10.98
CA THR A 61 -6.59 12.32 11.23
C THR A 61 -6.79 13.29 10.07
N LYS A 62 -5.74 13.95 9.59
CA LYS A 62 -5.80 14.83 8.41
C LYS A 62 -6.28 14.09 7.16
N LEU A 63 -5.95 12.80 7.02
CA LEU A 63 -6.43 12.00 5.89
C LEU A 63 -7.93 11.71 6.04
N LEU A 64 -8.40 11.37 7.25
CA LEU A 64 -9.82 11.11 7.53
C LEU A 64 -10.70 12.38 7.49
N GLU A 65 -10.14 13.57 7.63
CA GLU A 65 -10.86 14.83 7.38
C GLU A 65 -11.25 15.00 5.92
N LYS A 66 -10.48 14.37 5.01
CA LYS A 66 -10.70 14.46 3.56
C LYS A 66 -11.51 13.29 3.01
N PHE A 67 -11.39 12.11 3.61
CA PHE A 67 -11.89 10.85 3.04
C PHE A 67 -12.58 9.98 4.08
N VAL A 68 -13.66 9.32 3.66
CA VAL A 68 -14.30 8.20 4.37
C VAL A 68 -14.08 6.94 3.55
N PHE A 69 -13.45 5.93 4.13
CA PHE A 69 -13.04 4.73 3.41
C PHE A 69 -14.04 3.58 3.59
N ASP A 70 -14.32 2.88 2.49
CA ASP A 70 -15.09 1.63 2.53
C ASP A 70 -14.21 0.46 3.00
N LYS A 71 -12.92 0.46 2.60
CA LYS A 71 -11.93 -0.56 2.97
C LYS A 71 -10.58 0.07 3.26
N ILE A 72 -9.91 -0.47 4.28
CA ILE A 72 -8.57 -0.07 4.71
C ILE A 72 -7.70 -1.32 4.68
N ILE A 73 -6.72 -1.35 3.80
CA ILE A 73 -5.83 -2.49 3.56
C ILE A 73 -4.46 -2.14 4.15
N ILE A 74 -4.07 -2.84 5.21
CA ILE A 74 -2.81 -2.61 5.92
C ILE A 74 -1.90 -3.82 5.68
N GLU A 75 -0.66 -3.58 5.25
CA GLU A 75 0.30 -4.65 5.08
C GLU A 75 0.56 -5.38 6.39
N ASN A 76 0.37 -6.71 6.37
CA ASN A 76 0.62 -7.54 7.54
C ASN A 76 2.13 -7.78 7.74
N GLN A 77 2.65 -7.32 8.86
CA GLN A 77 4.06 -7.45 9.21
C GLN A 77 4.35 -8.82 9.82
N ILE A 78 5.11 -9.66 9.08
CA ILE A 78 5.44 -11.04 9.45
C ILE A 78 6.93 -11.15 9.77
N GLY A 79 7.26 -11.94 10.79
CA GLY A 79 8.65 -12.24 11.17
C GLY A 79 9.04 -11.69 12.55
N GLN A 80 10.06 -12.31 13.14
CA GLN A 80 10.53 -11.96 14.49
C GLN A 80 11.25 -10.60 14.51
N ASN A 81 11.93 -10.23 13.41
CA ASN A 81 12.70 -8.99 13.31
C ASN A 81 11.81 -7.75 13.00
N ALA A 82 10.51 -7.94 12.81
CA ALA A 82 9.57 -6.88 12.49
C ALA A 82 8.84 -6.30 13.73
N ILE A 83 9.39 -6.44 14.93
CA ILE A 83 8.70 -6.09 16.19
C ILE A 83 8.19 -4.64 16.16
N LYS A 84 9.03 -3.69 15.78
CA LYS A 84 8.63 -2.28 15.74
C LYS A 84 7.60 -1.99 14.64
N MET A 85 7.73 -2.61 13.49
CA MET A 85 6.74 -2.48 12.41
C MET A 85 5.38 -3.10 12.79
N LYS A 86 5.39 -4.23 13.52
CA LYS A 86 4.15 -4.80 14.11
C LYS A 86 3.51 -3.87 15.12
N SER A 87 4.30 -3.16 15.94
CA SER A 87 3.76 -2.15 16.84
C SER A 87 3.05 -1.03 16.08
N ILE A 88 3.66 -0.52 15.00
CA ILE A 88 3.05 0.51 14.15
C ILE A 88 1.78 -0.02 13.47
N GLN A 89 1.81 -1.23 12.95
CA GLN A 89 0.63 -1.89 12.39
C GLN A 89 -0.51 -1.97 13.42
N SER A 90 -0.20 -2.36 14.66
CA SER A 90 -1.20 -2.43 15.74
C SER A 90 -1.76 -1.06 16.10
N LEU A 91 -0.91 -0.03 16.13
CA LEU A 91 -1.34 1.35 16.35
C LEU A 91 -2.29 1.84 15.24
N LEU A 92 -1.98 1.52 13.97
CA LEU A 92 -2.85 1.84 12.83
C LEU A 92 -4.21 1.15 12.94
N ILE A 93 -4.22 -0.14 13.21
CA ILE A 93 -5.47 -0.90 13.39
C ILE A 93 -6.29 -0.26 14.51
N MET A 94 -5.68 -0.01 15.67
CA MET A 94 -6.37 0.59 16.81
C MET A 94 -6.86 2.01 16.49
N PHE A 95 -6.09 2.81 15.76
CA PHE A 95 -6.53 4.13 15.28
C PHE A 95 -7.85 4.02 14.51
N PHE A 96 -7.93 3.15 13.50
CA PHE A 96 -9.16 2.99 12.71
C PHE A 96 -10.33 2.41 13.54
N VAL A 97 -10.07 1.48 14.44
CA VAL A 97 -11.09 0.96 15.38
C VAL A 97 -11.66 2.09 16.24
N THR A 98 -10.84 3.00 16.76
CA THR A 98 -11.31 4.17 17.55
C THR A 98 -12.08 5.20 16.73
N LYS A 99 -11.92 5.17 15.40
CA LYS A 99 -12.70 5.98 14.45
C LYS A 99 -13.96 5.25 13.94
N ASN A 100 -14.37 4.20 14.62
CA ASN A 100 -15.58 3.39 14.36
C ASN A 100 -15.56 2.61 13.02
N TYR A 101 -14.40 2.36 12.43
CA TYR A 101 -14.30 1.40 11.34
C TYR A 101 -14.51 -0.02 11.87
N LYS A 102 -15.31 -0.79 11.15
CA LYS A 102 -15.69 -2.14 11.54
C LYS A 102 -14.64 -3.17 11.10
N HIS A 103 -14.71 -4.36 11.69
CA HIS A 103 -13.80 -5.47 11.41
C HIS A 103 -13.71 -5.80 9.90
N GLU A 104 -14.83 -5.80 9.19
CA GLU A 104 -14.91 -6.09 7.75
C GLU A 104 -14.34 -4.98 6.85
N GLN A 105 -14.04 -3.83 7.42
CA GLN A 105 -13.44 -2.70 6.70
C GLN A 105 -11.91 -2.66 6.84
N ILE A 106 -11.34 -3.28 7.88
CA ILE A 106 -9.90 -3.27 8.16
C ILE A 106 -9.30 -4.62 7.80
N ILE A 107 -8.49 -4.63 6.75
CA ILE A 107 -7.90 -5.85 6.17
C ILE A 107 -6.40 -5.90 6.46
N ASN A 108 -5.96 -6.94 7.19
CA ASN A 108 -4.55 -7.27 7.31
C ASN A 108 -4.11 -8.07 6.11
N TYR A 109 -3.37 -7.44 5.20
CA TYR A 109 -3.02 -8.02 3.91
C TYR A 109 -1.62 -8.63 3.90
N ASN A 110 -1.51 -9.88 3.45
CA ASN A 110 -0.22 -10.54 3.37
C ASN A 110 0.58 -10.09 2.14
N ALA A 111 1.74 -9.47 2.38
CA ALA A 111 2.66 -8.96 1.36
C ALA A 111 3.03 -9.96 0.24
N VAL A 112 3.08 -11.27 0.56
CA VAL A 112 3.39 -12.34 -0.42
C VAL A 112 2.37 -12.39 -1.56
N ASN A 113 1.16 -11.90 -1.34
CA ASN A 113 0.09 -11.95 -2.34
C ASN A 113 0.28 -10.95 -3.47
N LYS A 114 0.88 -9.77 -3.22
CA LYS A 114 1.00 -8.64 -4.18
C LYS A 114 1.53 -9.04 -5.57
N LEU A 115 2.40 -10.02 -5.63
CA LEU A 115 3.07 -10.46 -6.85
C LEU A 115 2.63 -11.85 -7.33
N LYS A 116 1.67 -12.49 -6.66
CA LYS A 116 1.25 -13.87 -7.02
C LYS A 116 0.76 -13.99 -8.47
N HIS A 117 0.02 -12.99 -8.94
CA HIS A 117 -0.47 -12.97 -10.31
C HIS A 117 0.69 -13.04 -11.32
N PHE A 118 1.76 -12.29 -11.10
CA PHE A 118 2.91 -12.17 -12.02
C PHE A 118 3.95 -13.28 -11.84
N LEU A 119 4.14 -13.78 -10.64
CA LEU A 119 5.17 -14.77 -10.33
C LEU A 119 4.70 -16.22 -10.50
N GLY A 120 3.40 -16.47 -10.37
CA GLY A 120 2.88 -17.83 -10.34
C GLY A 120 3.55 -18.68 -9.25
N LYS A 121 4.24 -19.74 -9.68
CA LYS A 121 5.01 -20.65 -8.80
C LYS A 121 6.50 -20.34 -8.72
N LYS A 122 7.00 -19.30 -9.40
CA LYS A 122 8.43 -18.96 -9.44
C LYS A 122 8.92 -18.54 -8.06
N LYS A 123 9.99 -19.16 -7.60
CA LYS A 123 10.68 -18.75 -6.36
C LYS A 123 11.57 -17.54 -6.68
N THR A 124 11.51 -16.52 -5.85
CA THR A 124 12.28 -15.28 -6.00
C THR A 124 12.86 -14.84 -4.67
N THR A 125 14.01 -14.19 -4.74
CA THR A 125 14.63 -13.52 -3.59
C THR A 125 13.88 -12.25 -3.22
N TYR A 126 14.16 -11.71 -2.05
CA TYR A 126 13.59 -10.42 -1.61
C TYR A 126 13.98 -9.28 -2.56
N ALA A 127 15.24 -9.23 -3.01
CA ALA A 127 15.73 -8.19 -3.93
C ALA A 127 15.04 -8.25 -5.29
N GLU A 128 14.85 -9.45 -5.84
CA GLU A 128 14.12 -9.65 -7.10
C GLU A 128 12.67 -9.20 -6.97
N ARG A 129 11.99 -9.54 -5.87
CA ARG A 129 10.61 -9.07 -5.62
C ARG A 129 10.52 -7.55 -5.58
N LYS A 130 11.45 -6.87 -4.87
CA LYS A 130 11.49 -5.39 -4.84
C LYS A 130 11.74 -4.77 -6.21
N LYS A 131 12.62 -5.37 -7.01
CA LYS A 131 12.87 -4.91 -8.38
C LYS A 131 11.61 -5.09 -9.24
N LEU A 132 11.02 -6.27 -9.18
CA LEU A 132 9.83 -6.61 -9.95
C LEU A 132 8.62 -5.75 -9.58
N SER A 133 8.35 -5.51 -8.28
CA SER A 133 7.27 -4.64 -7.82
C SER A 133 7.34 -3.25 -8.48
N LYS A 134 8.54 -2.64 -8.52
CA LYS A 134 8.74 -1.33 -9.14
C LYS A 134 8.48 -1.34 -10.64
N VAL A 135 8.95 -2.37 -11.35
CA VAL A 135 8.72 -2.51 -12.80
C VAL A 135 7.24 -2.68 -13.11
N ILE A 136 6.56 -3.55 -12.36
CA ILE A 136 5.12 -3.77 -12.55
C ILE A 136 4.33 -2.51 -12.24
N ALA A 137 4.62 -1.83 -11.12
CA ALA A 137 3.93 -0.59 -10.76
C ALA A 137 4.14 0.51 -11.81
N ASP A 138 5.36 0.67 -12.36
CA ASP A 138 5.64 1.62 -13.45
C ASP A 138 4.78 1.34 -14.69
N LYS A 139 4.69 0.07 -15.09
CA LYS A 139 3.87 -0.36 -16.24
C LYS A 139 2.37 -0.16 -15.98
N ILE A 140 1.89 -0.49 -14.78
CA ILE A 140 0.50 -0.25 -14.40
C ILE A 140 0.20 1.26 -14.44
N CYS A 141 1.07 2.10 -13.87
CA CYS A 141 0.90 3.55 -13.93
C CYS A 141 0.87 4.04 -15.38
N SER A 142 1.80 3.58 -16.21
CA SER A 142 1.84 3.99 -17.61
C SER A 142 0.57 3.68 -18.40
N LYS A 143 -0.10 2.55 -18.09
CA LYS A 143 -1.28 2.08 -18.83
C LYS A 143 -2.60 2.53 -18.21
N GLN A 144 -2.71 2.47 -16.88
CA GLN A 144 -3.96 2.64 -16.16
C GLN A 144 -4.07 3.99 -15.44
N TYR A 145 -2.93 4.59 -15.04
CA TYR A 145 -2.89 5.82 -14.24
C TYR A 145 -1.79 6.78 -14.74
N PRO A 146 -1.85 7.19 -16.04
CA PRO A 146 -0.76 7.97 -16.67
C PRO A 146 -0.52 9.32 -15.96
N GLU A 147 -1.52 9.90 -15.32
CA GLU A 147 -1.42 11.13 -14.53
C GLU A 147 -0.50 10.98 -13.30
N TRP A 148 -0.34 9.76 -12.78
CA TRP A 148 0.52 9.45 -11.63
C TRP A 148 1.91 8.95 -12.01
N LEU A 149 2.16 8.66 -13.29
CA LEU A 149 3.42 8.09 -13.77
C LEU A 149 4.63 8.96 -13.41
N ILE A 150 4.55 10.27 -13.68
CA ILE A 150 5.65 11.20 -13.42
C ILE A 150 5.93 11.30 -11.91
N PHE A 151 4.89 11.36 -11.08
CA PHE A 151 5.03 11.35 -9.62
C PHE A 151 5.75 10.08 -9.16
N PHE A 152 5.29 8.92 -9.60
CA PHE A 152 5.88 7.63 -9.26
C PHE A 152 7.34 7.54 -9.69
N GLN A 153 7.65 7.91 -10.94
CA GLN A 153 8.99 7.85 -11.51
C GLN A 153 9.98 8.80 -10.82
N LYS A 154 9.55 9.95 -10.33
CA LYS A 154 10.38 10.91 -9.60
C LYS A 154 10.55 10.56 -8.12
N SER A 155 9.71 9.69 -7.56
CA SER A 155 9.79 9.32 -6.14
C SER A 155 11.08 8.55 -5.84
N LYS A 156 11.71 8.89 -4.71
CA LYS A 156 12.85 8.14 -4.15
C LYS A 156 12.42 6.84 -3.46
N LYS A 157 11.12 6.70 -3.17
CA LYS A 157 10.51 5.59 -2.41
C LYS A 157 9.54 4.78 -3.26
N LYS A 158 9.98 4.47 -4.50
CA LYS A 158 9.17 3.69 -5.47
C LYS A 158 8.77 2.32 -4.95
N ASP A 159 9.61 1.69 -4.12
CA ASP A 159 9.32 0.39 -3.51
C ASP A 159 8.11 0.46 -2.57
N ASP A 160 8.11 1.41 -1.63
CA ASP A 160 7.02 1.58 -0.66
C ASP A 160 5.71 1.98 -1.39
N LEU A 161 5.80 2.88 -2.38
CA LEU A 161 4.66 3.26 -3.23
C LEU A 161 4.13 2.07 -4.06
N SER A 162 5.02 1.30 -4.70
CA SER A 162 4.63 0.10 -5.46
C SER A 162 3.86 -0.88 -4.60
N ASP A 163 4.29 -1.05 -3.35
CA ASP A 163 3.68 -1.99 -2.43
C ASP A 163 2.24 -1.60 -2.10
N CYS A 164 1.95 -0.31 -1.90
CA CYS A 164 0.58 0.17 -1.72
C CYS A 164 -0.30 -0.09 -2.94
N LEU A 165 0.20 0.21 -4.16
CA LEU A 165 -0.56 0.03 -5.41
C LEU A 165 -0.86 -1.45 -5.66
N LEU A 166 0.16 -2.30 -5.64
CA LEU A 166 -0.01 -3.73 -5.93
C LEU A 166 -0.87 -4.44 -4.89
N GLN A 167 -0.80 -4.03 -3.62
CA GLN A 167 -1.60 -4.56 -2.54
C GLN A 167 -3.10 -4.32 -2.76
N VAL A 168 -3.50 -3.10 -3.06
CA VAL A 168 -4.91 -2.78 -3.27
C VAL A 168 -5.44 -3.40 -4.56
N LEU A 169 -4.65 -3.44 -5.63
CA LEU A 169 -5.08 -4.05 -6.88
C LEU A 169 -5.27 -5.56 -6.72
N ASP A 170 -4.32 -6.27 -6.10
CA ASP A 170 -4.47 -7.72 -5.86
C ASP A 170 -5.64 -8.03 -4.92
N TYR A 171 -5.84 -7.24 -3.86
CA TYR A 171 -7.02 -7.38 -3.00
C TYR A 171 -8.31 -7.18 -3.78
N SER A 172 -8.38 -6.13 -4.59
CA SER A 172 -9.60 -5.77 -5.32
C SER A 172 -9.95 -6.78 -6.41
N VAL A 173 -8.96 -7.31 -7.12
CA VAL A 173 -9.17 -8.39 -8.10
C VAL A 173 -9.65 -9.67 -7.41
N LYS A 174 -9.02 -10.07 -6.30
CA LYS A 174 -9.41 -11.29 -5.56
C LYS A 174 -10.82 -11.24 -4.96
N ASN A 175 -11.31 -10.05 -4.65
CA ASN A 175 -12.64 -9.87 -4.06
C ASN A 175 -13.65 -9.36 -5.09
N SER A 176 -13.36 -9.49 -6.39
CA SER A 176 -14.26 -9.14 -7.50
C SER A 176 -14.68 -7.66 -7.53
N HIS A 177 -13.87 -6.77 -6.94
CA HIS A 177 -14.07 -5.32 -7.06
C HIS A 177 -13.46 -4.78 -8.37
N LEU A 178 -12.40 -5.42 -8.87
CA LEU A 178 -11.75 -5.12 -10.15
C LEU A 178 -11.65 -6.36 -11.02
N SER A 179 -11.69 -6.17 -12.34
CA SER A 179 -11.35 -7.21 -13.31
C SER A 179 -9.82 -7.44 -13.36
N THR A 180 -9.40 -8.63 -13.74
CA THR A 180 -8.00 -8.96 -14.06
C THR A 180 -7.46 -8.15 -15.25
N SER A 181 -8.33 -7.52 -16.03
CA SER A 181 -7.94 -6.62 -17.13
C SER A 181 -7.03 -5.46 -16.69
N VAL A 182 -7.03 -5.10 -15.40
CA VAL A 182 -6.07 -4.12 -14.84
C VAL A 182 -4.61 -4.54 -15.05
N TYR A 183 -4.35 -5.83 -15.29
CA TYR A 183 -3.03 -6.41 -15.54
C TYR A 183 -2.74 -6.72 -17.01
N GLU A 184 -3.71 -6.51 -17.92
CA GLU A 184 -3.53 -6.82 -19.35
C GLU A 184 -2.33 -6.11 -19.97
N GLY A 185 -1.54 -6.88 -20.73
CA GLY A 185 -0.34 -6.42 -21.41
C GLY A 185 0.85 -6.12 -20.48
N ILE A 186 0.74 -6.46 -19.17
CA ILE A 186 1.85 -6.33 -18.22
C ILE A 186 2.54 -7.69 -18.05
N ASP A 187 1.78 -8.79 -18.10
CA ASP A 187 2.25 -10.16 -17.89
C ASP A 187 3.22 -10.65 -18.96
N GLU A 188 3.05 -10.23 -20.21
CA GLU A 188 3.86 -10.68 -21.33
C GLU A 188 5.30 -10.19 -21.26
N GLU A 189 5.49 -8.98 -20.71
CA GLU A 189 6.80 -8.32 -20.64
C GLU A 189 7.56 -8.58 -19.31
N THR A 190 6.93 -9.27 -18.35
CA THR A 190 7.58 -9.62 -17.07
C THR A 190 8.18 -11.02 -17.07
N LYS A 191 8.00 -11.80 -18.16
CA LYS A 191 8.47 -13.19 -18.31
C LYS A 191 9.86 -13.32 -18.95
N GLU A 192 10.43 -12.20 -19.44
CA GLU A 192 11.83 -12.12 -19.86
C GLU A 192 12.77 -11.78 -18.69
#